data_1635569d195cf45d31e32aea35e7160d
#
_entry.id   1635569d195cf45d31e32aea35e7160d
#
_cell.length_a   1.000
_cell.length_b   1.000
_cell.length_c   1.000
_cell.angle_alpha   90.00
_cell.angle_beta   90.00
_cell.angle_gamma   90.00
#
_symmetry.space_group_name_H-M   'P 1'
#
loop_
_entity.id
_entity.type
_entity.pdbx_description
1 polymer ?
#
loop_
_entity_poly.entity_id
_entity_poly.type
_entity_poly.pdbx_seq_one_letter_code
_entity_poly.pdbx_strand_id
1 'polypeptide(L)'
;MIGFNALGRMGRLANQMFQYASLKGIARNTGAEIIIPNHTEAVNDGIGNMLRTELFDSFDLDVKVGLLNNGHAPVVGERFFHFDEELFRLCPDHVSLQGYFQSEKYFKHIEDEIRSDFTFKNEILDPCKEMMEGVENPIALHVRRTDYVTNSANHPPCTLDYYEKALSHFDAHRNVMVFSDDPAWGNEQELFSGEHFMISENDDNRVDLCLMSLCDDFIIANSTYSWWGAWLSANKDKKVIAPVQWFGTGYTKDHDTSDLIPNGWTRITA
;
A
#
# COMPACT_ATOMS: atom_id res chain seq x y z
N MET A 1 1.73 26.52 0.05
CA MET A 1 0.78 25.36 -0.14
C MET A 1 1.29 24.49 -1.27
N ILE A 2 1.37 23.20 -1.08
CA ILE A 2 1.68 22.23 -2.13
C ILE A 2 0.49 21.29 -2.36
N GLY A 3 0.37 20.75 -3.56
CA GLY A 3 -0.76 19.89 -3.92
C GLY A 3 -0.35 18.60 -4.61
N PHE A 4 -1.33 17.74 -4.87
CA PHE A 4 -1.17 16.55 -5.69
C PHE A 4 -2.35 16.43 -6.66
N ASN A 5 -2.38 17.30 -7.69
CA ASN A 5 -3.51 17.40 -8.61
C ASN A 5 -3.85 16.10 -9.35
N ALA A 6 -2.85 15.22 -9.53
CA ALA A 6 -3.00 13.92 -10.19
C ALA A 6 -3.46 12.80 -9.24
N LEU A 7 -3.64 13.05 -7.94
CA LEU A 7 -4.12 12.04 -6.99
C LEU A 7 -5.52 11.56 -7.41
N GLY A 8 -5.73 10.25 -7.41
CA GLY A 8 -6.95 9.64 -7.96
C GLY A 8 -6.97 9.50 -9.49
N ARG A 9 -5.87 9.87 -10.18
CA ARG A 9 -5.65 9.66 -11.62
C ARG A 9 -4.40 8.83 -11.91
N MET A 10 -3.65 8.48 -10.86
CA MET A 10 -2.44 7.66 -10.90
C MET A 10 -2.50 6.62 -9.80
N GLY A 11 -2.78 5.37 -10.16
CA GLY A 11 -2.87 4.26 -9.22
C GLY A 11 -4.13 4.25 -8.36
N ARG A 12 -4.38 3.12 -7.72
CA ARG A 12 -5.53 2.85 -6.85
C ARG A 12 -5.20 3.21 -5.39
N LEU A 13 -6.08 2.87 -4.43
CA LEU A 13 -6.04 3.24 -3.02
C LEU A 13 -4.63 3.24 -2.41
N ALA A 14 -3.92 2.13 -2.48
CA ALA A 14 -2.61 1.99 -1.84
C ALA A 14 -1.53 2.92 -2.42
N ASN A 15 -1.57 3.19 -3.72
CA ASN A 15 -0.70 4.20 -4.34
C ASN A 15 -1.09 5.62 -3.90
N GLN A 16 -2.39 5.89 -3.80
CA GLN A 16 -2.89 7.18 -3.30
C GLN A 16 -2.51 7.41 -1.83
N MET A 17 -2.44 6.35 -1.02
CA MET A 17 -1.94 6.44 0.36
C MET A 17 -0.48 6.90 0.39
N PHE A 18 0.39 6.34 -0.46
CA PHE A 18 1.77 6.81 -0.58
C PHE A 18 1.84 8.27 -1.05
N GLN A 19 1.06 8.63 -2.06
CA GLN A 19 1.01 9.99 -2.60
C GLN A 19 0.59 11.00 -1.53
N TYR A 20 -0.46 10.68 -0.78
CA TYR A 20 -0.95 11.53 0.33
C TYR A 20 0.05 11.63 1.48
N ALA A 21 0.54 10.50 1.97
CA ALA A 21 1.48 10.47 3.09
C ALA A 21 2.78 11.22 2.77
N SER A 22 3.32 11.04 1.57
CA SER A 22 4.53 11.72 1.12
C SER A 22 4.31 13.20 0.89
N LEU A 23 3.18 13.60 0.29
CA LEU A 23 2.78 15.01 0.19
C LEU A 23 2.72 15.67 1.57
N LYS A 24 2.05 15.02 2.54
CA LYS A 24 1.92 15.53 3.91
C LYS A 24 3.28 15.62 4.61
N GLY A 25 4.14 14.61 4.45
CA GLY A 25 5.47 14.60 5.04
C GLY A 25 6.38 15.69 4.46
N ILE A 26 6.40 15.88 3.15
CA ILE A 26 7.12 16.97 2.48
C ILE A 26 6.59 18.33 2.96
N ALA A 27 5.26 18.47 3.06
CA ALA A 27 4.63 19.70 3.52
C ALA A 27 5.01 20.04 4.97
N ARG A 28 5.02 19.06 5.87
CA ARG A 28 5.44 19.24 7.27
C ARG A 28 6.90 19.67 7.37
N ASN A 29 7.77 19.07 6.55
CA ASN A 29 9.18 19.42 6.52
C ASN A 29 9.44 20.86 5.99
N THR A 30 8.62 21.31 5.03
CA THR A 30 8.78 22.66 4.42
C THR A 30 7.88 23.73 5.05
N GLY A 31 7.01 23.37 5.99
CA GLY A 31 6.03 24.30 6.62
C GLY A 31 4.87 24.68 5.68
N ALA A 32 4.62 23.93 4.62
CA ALA A 32 3.54 24.22 3.68
C ALA A 32 2.20 23.62 4.13
N GLU A 33 1.09 24.19 3.68
CA GLU A 33 -0.23 23.55 3.71
C GLU A 33 -0.39 22.63 2.51
N ILE A 34 -1.30 21.65 2.61
CA ILE A 34 -1.59 20.72 1.52
C ILE A 34 -3.01 20.86 0.96
N ILE A 35 -3.17 20.51 -0.30
CA ILE A 35 -4.46 20.40 -0.98
C ILE A 35 -4.46 19.15 -1.90
N ILE A 36 -5.53 18.36 -1.85
CA ILE A 36 -5.71 17.21 -2.72
C ILE A 36 -7.10 17.20 -3.36
N PRO A 37 -7.25 16.65 -4.59
CA PRO A 37 -8.56 16.52 -5.21
C PRO A 37 -9.38 15.38 -4.58
N ASN A 38 -10.70 15.49 -4.72
CA ASN A 38 -11.62 14.37 -4.54
C ASN A 38 -12.34 14.09 -5.86
N HIS A 39 -11.71 13.33 -6.73
CA HIS A 39 -12.30 12.90 -8.00
C HIS A 39 -13.26 11.74 -7.74
N THR A 40 -14.55 12.00 -7.72
CA THR A 40 -15.59 10.98 -7.50
C THR A 40 -15.90 10.18 -8.76
N GLU A 41 -15.76 10.79 -9.94
CA GLU A 41 -15.95 10.11 -11.21
C GLU A 41 -14.72 9.27 -11.57
N ALA A 42 -14.97 7.99 -11.87
CA ALA A 42 -13.92 7.07 -12.31
C ALA A 42 -13.56 7.30 -13.78
N VAL A 43 -12.27 7.28 -14.08
CA VAL A 43 -11.71 7.39 -15.44
C VAL A 43 -10.89 6.16 -15.75
N ASN A 44 -11.07 5.58 -16.94
CA ASN A 44 -10.25 4.46 -17.40
C ASN A 44 -8.83 4.94 -17.70
N ASP A 45 -7.82 4.25 -17.18
CA ASP A 45 -6.40 4.58 -17.38
C ASP A 45 -5.83 4.10 -18.73
N GLY A 46 -6.65 3.47 -19.55
CA GLY A 46 -6.27 2.91 -20.87
C GLY A 46 -5.74 1.48 -20.83
N ILE A 47 -5.51 0.93 -19.65
CA ILE A 47 -5.06 -0.46 -19.43
C ILE A 47 -6.05 -1.29 -18.60
N GLY A 48 -7.26 -0.75 -18.39
CA GLY A 48 -8.38 -1.47 -17.77
C GLY A 48 -8.71 -1.07 -16.34
N ASN A 49 -7.92 -0.21 -15.68
CA ASN A 49 -8.26 0.24 -14.33
C ASN A 49 -9.18 1.46 -14.39
N MET A 50 -10.18 1.47 -13.50
CA MET A 50 -11.04 2.61 -13.27
C MET A 50 -10.47 3.42 -12.09
N LEU A 51 -9.93 4.60 -12.37
CA LEU A 51 -9.24 5.44 -11.39
C LEU A 51 -10.14 6.59 -10.91
N ARG A 52 -10.26 6.72 -9.61
CA ARG A 52 -10.87 7.84 -8.89
C ARG A 52 -10.16 8.06 -7.55
N THR A 53 -10.50 9.07 -6.81
CA THR A 53 -9.99 9.23 -5.45
C THR A 53 -10.71 8.24 -4.53
N GLU A 54 -9.96 7.30 -3.94
CA GLU A 54 -10.47 6.24 -3.05
C GLU A 54 -10.20 6.54 -1.57
N LEU A 55 -9.29 7.48 -1.26
CA LEU A 55 -8.90 7.80 0.12
C LEU A 55 -10.08 8.17 1.01
N PHE A 56 -10.98 9.03 0.49
CA PHE A 56 -12.14 9.52 1.27
C PHE A 56 -13.25 8.47 1.46
N ASP A 57 -13.18 7.34 0.74
CA ASP A 57 -14.09 6.22 0.98
C ASP A 57 -13.64 5.41 2.21
N SER A 58 -12.34 5.40 2.48
CA SER A 58 -11.70 4.58 3.52
C SER A 58 -11.43 5.34 4.81
N PHE A 59 -11.09 6.64 4.70
CA PHE A 59 -10.55 7.44 5.80
C PHE A 59 -11.23 8.81 5.91
N ASP A 60 -11.32 9.34 7.13
CA ASP A 60 -11.79 10.69 7.41
C ASP A 60 -10.59 11.64 7.48
N LEU A 61 -10.19 12.17 6.33
CA LEU A 61 -9.01 13.02 6.22
C LEU A 61 -9.36 14.51 6.48
N ASP A 62 -8.69 15.12 7.46
CA ASP A 62 -8.74 16.57 7.66
C ASP A 62 -7.72 17.26 6.73
N VAL A 63 -8.16 17.50 5.49
CA VAL A 63 -7.34 18.09 4.44
C VAL A 63 -8.17 19.01 3.54
N LYS A 64 -7.55 20.08 3.03
CA LYS A 64 -8.19 20.93 2.04
C LYS A 64 -8.45 20.16 0.74
N VAL A 65 -9.71 20.15 0.30
CA VAL A 65 -10.12 19.44 -0.92
C VAL A 65 -10.21 20.40 -2.10
N GLY A 66 -9.56 20.05 -3.20
CA GLY A 66 -9.59 20.83 -4.44
C GLY A 66 -8.33 20.62 -5.28
N LEU A 67 -8.28 21.32 -6.42
CA LEU A 67 -7.09 21.35 -7.28
C LEU A 67 -6.27 22.62 -6.97
N LEU A 68 -4.97 22.44 -6.75
CA LEU A 68 -4.06 23.56 -6.60
C LEU A 68 -4.05 24.40 -7.88
N ASN A 69 -4.30 25.72 -7.75
CA ASN A 69 -4.40 26.66 -8.88
C ASN A 69 -5.36 26.17 -9.99
N ASN A 70 -6.54 25.65 -9.61
CA ASN A 70 -7.53 25.10 -10.53
C ASN A 70 -6.95 24.08 -11.54
N GLY A 71 -5.94 23.30 -11.12
CA GLY A 71 -5.27 22.31 -11.95
C GLY A 71 -4.08 22.83 -12.77
N HIS A 72 -3.79 24.14 -12.73
CA HIS A 72 -2.71 24.77 -13.53
C HIS A 72 -1.44 25.05 -12.70
N ALA A 73 -1.26 24.43 -11.55
CA ALA A 73 -0.03 24.55 -10.78
C ALA A 73 1.18 23.97 -11.53
N PRO A 74 2.37 24.58 -11.39
CA PRO A 74 3.60 23.94 -11.87
C PRO A 74 3.74 22.54 -11.27
N VAL A 75 4.19 21.58 -12.10
CA VAL A 75 4.33 20.19 -11.68
C VAL A 75 5.78 19.92 -11.29
N VAL A 76 5.95 19.28 -10.13
CA VAL A 76 7.22 18.70 -9.71
C VAL A 76 7.06 17.17 -9.72
N GLY A 77 7.66 16.53 -10.72
CA GLY A 77 7.66 15.09 -10.88
C GLY A 77 8.64 14.39 -9.96
N GLU A 78 8.30 13.16 -9.58
CA GLU A 78 9.22 12.22 -8.93
C GLU A 78 10.42 11.97 -9.86
N ARG A 79 11.63 12.32 -9.40
CA ARG A 79 12.86 12.19 -10.20
C ARG A 79 13.45 10.79 -10.12
N PHE A 80 13.25 10.13 -8.97
CA PHE A 80 13.79 8.82 -8.66
C PHE A 80 12.69 7.97 -8.00
N PHE A 81 12.72 6.68 -8.20
CA PHE A 81 11.80 5.78 -7.49
C PHE A 81 12.16 5.65 -6.01
N HIS A 82 13.44 5.78 -5.66
CA HIS A 82 13.90 5.87 -4.28
C HIS A 82 13.71 7.28 -3.70
N PHE A 83 13.87 7.43 -2.39
CA PHE A 83 13.71 8.70 -1.68
C PHE A 83 14.60 9.81 -2.25
N ASP A 84 13.98 10.92 -2.58
CA ASP A 84 14.65 12.13 -3.07
C ASP A 84 14.82 13.13 -1.91
N GLU A 85 15.99 13.09 -1.27
CA GLU A 85 16.29 13.96 -0.14
C GLU A 85 16.27 15.45 -0.50
N GLU A 86 16.69 15.80 -1.70
CA GLU A 86 16.67 17.20 -2.16
C GLU A 86 15.25 17.72 -2.29
N LEU A 87 14.37 16.96 -2.96
CA LEU A 87 12.95 17.29 -3.06
C LEU A 87 12.29 17.34 -1.67
N PHE A 88 12.59 16.39 -0.79
CA PHE A 88 12.05 16.37 0.56
C PHE A 88 12.41 17.63 1.35
N ARG A 89 13.65 18.12 1.22
CA ARG A 89 14.15 19.27 1.97
C ARG A 89 13.83 20.62 1.34
N LEU A 90 13.75 20.69 0.01
CA LEU A 90 13.71 21.95 -0.75
C LEU A 90 12.52 22.02 -1.70
N CYS A 91 11.45 21.22 -1.46
CA CYS A 91 10.26 21.27 -2.31
C CYS A 91 9.75 22.72 -2.44
N PRO A 92 9.63 23.23 -3.68
CA PRO A 92 9.10 24.59 -3.90
C PRO A 92 7.66 24.72 -3.40
N ASP A 93 7.28 25.92 -2.98
CA ASP A 93 5.88 26.25 -2.71
C ASP A 93 5.07 26.43 -4.00
N HIS A 94 3.75 26.33 -3.89
CA HIS A 94 2.80 26.49 -5.01
C HIS A 94 3.00 25.52 -6.18
N VAL A 95 3.45 24.30 -5.92
CA VAL A 95 3.63 23.24 -6.90
C VAL A 95 2.70 22.05 -6.64
N SER A 96 2.37 21.32 -7.71
CA SER A 96 1.69 20.02 -7.62
C SER A 96 2.72 18.90 -7.79
N LEU A 97 2.81 18.00 -6.81
CA LEU A 97 3.63 16.79 -6.95
C LEU A 97 2.99 15.82 -7.93
N GLN A 98 3.83 15.02 -8.60
CA GLN A 98 3.40 13.94 -9.50
C GLN A 98 4.38 12.78 -9.45
N GLY A 99 3.90 11.59 -9.10
CA GLY A 99 4.70 10.37 -8.96
C GLY A 99 4.01 9.38 -8.03
N TYR A 100 4.72 8.35 -7.60
CA TYR A 100 4.22 7.35 -6.66
C TYR A 100 4.77 7.54 -5.24
N PHE A 101 5.99 8.05 -5.10
CA PHE A 101 6.64 8.38 -3.81
C PHE A 101 6.64 7.22 -2.81
N GLN A 102 6.99 6.02 -3.28
CA GLN A 102 6.86 4.77 -2.52
C GLN A 102 8.03 4.53 -1.56
N SER A 103 8.27 5.47 -0.64
CA SER A 103 9.23 5.32 0.45
C SER A 103 8.71 5.93 1.74
N GLU A 104 8.75 5.18 2.86
CA GLU A 104 8.35 5.72 4.17
C GLU A 104 9.21 6.90 4.61
N LYS A 105 10.41 7.09 4.03
CA LYS A 105 11.31 8.19 4.39
C LYS A 105 10.69 9.56 4.18
N TYR A 106 9.73 9.69 3.26
CA TYR A 106 9.00 10.94 3.06
C TYR A 106 8.11 11.31 4.23
N PHE A 107 7.59 10.35 5.01
CA PHE A 107 6.60 10.60 6.06
C PHE A 107 6.91 9.95 7.42
N LYS A 108 8.05 9.25 7.56
CA LYS A 108 8.43 8.59 8.81
C LYS A 108 8.51 9.54 10.00
N HIS A 109 8.93 10.79 9.78
CA HIS A 109 9.03 11.82 10.82
C HIS A 109 7.67 12.31 11.36
N ILE A 110 6.58 11.99 10.65
CA ILE A 110 5.19 12.26 11.06
C ILE A 110 4.35 10.97 11.11
N GLU A 111 4.98 9.84 11.46
CA GLU A 111 4.34 8.53 11.44
C GLU A 111 3.00 8.51 12.20
N ASP A 112 2.95 9.10 13.39
CA ASP A 112 1.73 9.13 14.21
C ASP A 112 0.60 9.92 13.55
N GLU A 113 0.91 11.01 12.83
CA GLU A 113 -0.08 11.76 12.08
C GLU A 113 -0.64 10.93 10.92
N ILE A 114 0.23 10.23 10.17
CA ILE A 114 -0.20 9.38 9.06
C ILE A 114 -1.03 8.19 9.55
N ARG A 115 -0.66 7.59 10.68
CA ARG A 115 -1.47 6.52 11.31
C ARG A 115 -2.85 7.00 11.74
N SER A 116 -2.93 8.23 12.28
CA SER A 116 -4.19 8.86 12.63
C SER A 116 -5.06 9.13 11.41
N ASP A 117 -4.47 9.69 10.34
CA ASP A 117 -5.17 9.96 9.09
C ASP A 117 -5.71 8.68 8.42
N PHE A 118 -4.94 7.59 8.48
CA PHE A 118 -5.33 6.30 7.90
C PHE A 118 -6.04 5.37 8.90
N THR A 119 -6.70 5.94 9.89
CA THR A 119 -7.70 5.22 10.69
C THR A 119 -8.93 4.98 9.82
N PHE A 120 -9.28 3.70 9.60
CA PHE A 120 -10.46 3.35 8.82
C PHE A 120 -11.72 3.91 9.46
N LYS A 121 -12.67 4.32 8.62
CA LYS A 121 -14.01 4.71 9.09
C LYS A 121 -14.66 3.60 9.89
N ASN A 122 -15.46 3.96 10.89
CA ASN A 122 -16.09 2.97 11.79
C ASN A 122 -16.94 1.95 11.01
N GLU A 123 -17.59 2.35 9.93
CA GLU A 123 -18.37 1.46 9.05
C GLU A 123 -17.55 0.33 8.39
N ILE A 124 -16.21 0.51 8.32
CA ILE A 124 -15.27 -0.51 7.84
C ILE A 124 -14.60 -1.20 9.04
N LEU A 125 -14.13 -0.40 10.01
CA LEU A 125 -13.30 -0.88 11.11
C LEU A 125 -14.07 -1.78 12.08
N ASP A 126 -15.30 -1.41 12.45
CA ASP A 126 -16.06 -2.14 13.47
C ASP A 126 -16.42 -3.56 13.00
N PRO A 127 -16.96 -3.79 11.77
CA PRO A 127 -17.15 -5.14 11.26
C PRO A 127 -15.84 -5.94 11.14
N CYS A 128 -14.73 -5.30 10.76
CA CYS A 128 -13.42 -5.98 10.70
C CYS A 128 -12.96 -6.44 12.08
N LYS A 129 -13.15 -5.63 13.12
CA LYS A 129 -12.84 -6.03 14.50
C LYS A 129 -13.69 -7.21 14.97
N GLU A 130 -14.99 -7.21 14.65
CA GLU A 130 -15.88 -8.33 14.95
C GLU A 130 -15.43 -9.62 14.25
N MET A 131 -15.02 -9.53 12.96
CA MET A 131 -14.48 -10.68 12.23
C MET A 131 -13.17 -11.22 12.82
N MET A 132 -12.38 -10.37 13.47
CA MET A 132 -11.11 -10.74 14.09
C MET A 132 -11.28 -11.25 15.53
N GLU A 133 -12.48 -11.21 16.11
CA GLU A 133 -12.72 -11.71 17.46
C GLU A 133 -12.40 -13.21 17.58
N GLY A 134 -11.51 -13.56 18.51
CA GLY A 134 -11.08 -14.94 18.74
C GLY A 134 -10.02 -15.46 17.77
N VAL A 135 -9.57 -14.67 16.81
CA VAL A 135 -8.44 -15.02 15.93
C VAL A 135 -7.14 -14.64 16.64
N GLU A 136 -6.44 -15.63 17.17
CA GLU A 136 -5.21 -15.40 17.94
C GLU A 136 -3.99 -15.31 17.04
N ASN A 137 -3.20 -14.24 17.22
CA ASN A 137 -1.91 -14.01 16.55
C ASN A 137 -1.92 -14.26 15.02
N PRO A 138 -2.85 -13.69 14.25
CA PRO A 138 -2.97 -13.99 12.83
C PRO A 138 -1.81 -13.44 12.01
N ILE A 139 -1.44 -14.20 10.98
CA ILE A 139 -0.53 -13.76 9.93
C ILE A 139 -1.36 -13.31 8.73
N ALA A 140 -1.17 -12.10 8.25
CA ALA A 140 -1.70 -11.68 6.96
C ALA A 140 -0.77 -12.16 5.84
N LEU A 141 -1.26 -12.99 4.93
CA LEU A 141 -0.55 -13.42 3.73
C LEU A 141 -1.25 -12.85 2.50
N HIS A 142 -0.54 -12.05 1.72
CA HIS A 142 -1.11 -11.44 0.52
C HIS A 142 -0.61 -12.09 -0.76
N VAL A 143 -1.54 -12.45 -1.62
CA VAL A 143 -1.29 -13.01 -2.95
C VAL A 143 -1.81 -12.04 -4.02
N ARG A 144 -0.93 -11.50 -4.85
CA ARG A 144 -1.28 -10.62 -5.97
C ARG A 144 -1.09 -11.34 -7.29
N ARG A 145 -2.15 -11.48 -8.08
CA ARG A 145 -2.15 -12.29 -9.30
C ARG A 145 -2.73 -11.63 -10.52
N THR A 146 -3.99 -11.26 -10.52
CA THR A 146 -4.79 -10.93 -11.71
C THR A 146 -4.04 -10.21 -12.83
N ASP A 147 -3.78 -8.93 -12.70
CA ASP A 147 -3.03 -8.12 -13.65
C ASP A 147 -1.52 -8.48 -13.69
N TYR A 148 -0.96 -9.03 -12.60
CA TYR A 148 0.45 -9.44 -12.54
C TYR A 148 0.75 -10.66 -13.43
N VAL A 149 -0.18 -11.60 -13.56
CA VAL A 149 -0.02 -12.75 -14.44
C VAL A 149 0.13 -12.32 -15.90
N THR A 150 -0.67 -11.35 -16.33
CA THR A 150 -0.64 -10.84 -17.72
C THR A 150 0.47 -9.81 -17.96
N ASN A 151 1.03 -9.22 -16.91
CA ASN A 151 2.08 -8.20 -16.95
C ASN A 151 3.34 -8.62 -16.19
N SER A 152 3.69 -9.91 -16.20
CA SER A 152 4.77 -10.49 -15.41
C SER A 152 6.16 -9.95 -15.75
N ALA A 153 6.36 -9.39 -16.94
CA ALA A 153 7.61 -8.73 -17.30
C ALA A 153 7.89 -7.48 -16.44
N ASN A 154 6.84 -6.79 -15.99
CA ASN A 154 6.90 -5.59 -15.15
C ASN A 154 6.62 -5.89 -13.68
N HIS A 155 5.61 -6.70 -13.42
CA HIS A 155 5.15 -7.09 -12.09
C HIS A 155 5.03 -8.62 -12.00
N PRO A 156 6.13 -9.36 -11.74
CA PRO A 156 6.06 -10.81 -11.61
C PRO A 156 5.25 -11.17 -10.36
N PRO A 157 4.26 -12.07 -10.44
CA PRO A 157 3.60 -12.58 -9.25
C PRO A 157 4.59 -13.36 -8.39
N CYS A 158 4.47 -13.26 -7.06
CA CYS A 158 5.22 -14.11 -6.15
C CYS A 158 4.86 -15.58 -6.37
N THR A 159 5.85 -16.47 -6.27
CA THR A 159 5.67 -17.91 -6.49
C THR A 159 5.17 -18.64 -5.24
N LEU A 160 4.66 -19.85 -5.38
CA LEU A 160 4.34 -20.71 -4.22
C LEU A 160 5.59 -20.98 -3.37
N ASP A 161 6.76 -21.15 -3.99
CA ASP A 161 8.04 -21.32 -3.28
C ASP A 161 8.37 -20.13 -2.38
N TYR A 162 8.05 -18.91 -2.82
CA TYR A 162 8.18 -17.73 -1.98
C TYR A 162 7.29 -17.83 -0.73
N TYR A 163 6.01 -18.17 -0.91
CA TYR A 163 5.06 -18.25 0.21
C TYR A 163 5.42 -19.40 1.16
N GLU A 164 5.82 -20.56 0.66
CA GLU A 164 6.29 -21.69 1.48
C GLU A 164 7.51 -21.30 2.33
N LYS A 165 8.52 -20.68 1.71
CA LYS A 165 9.70 -20.15 2.43
C LYS A 165 9.32 -19.08 3.44
N ALA A 166 8.43 -18.17 3.10
CA ALA A 166 7.97 -17.12 3.99
C ALA A 166 7.25 -17.69 5.21
N LEU A 167 6.36 -18.67 5.01
CA LEU A 167 5.64 -19.37 6.07
C LEU A 167 6.60 -20.09 7.02
N SER A 168 7.72 -20.64 6.52
CA SER A 168 8.73 -21.31 7.37
C SER A 168 9.40 -20.40 8.41
N HIS A 169 9.22 -19.09 8.31
CA HIS A 169 9.69 -18.12 9.33
C HIS A 169 8.75 -18.02 10.55
N PHE A 170 7.59 -18.68 10.52
CA PHE A 170 6.57 -18.65 11.55
C PHE A 170 6.30 -20.07 12.08
N ASP A 171 5.61 -20.14 13.21
CA ASP A 171 5.11 -21.43 13.73
C ASP A 171 4.05 -21.99 12.78
N ALA A 172 4.16 -23.27 12.45
CA ALA A 172 3.32 -23.95 11.46
C ALA A 172 1.82 -24.03 11.85
N HIS A 173 1.50 -23.76 13.11
CA HIS A 173 0.11 -23.82 13.63
C HIS A 173 -0.53 -22.43 13.80
N ARG A 174 0.16 -21.38 13.36
CA ARG A 174 -0.38 -20.01 13.38
C ARG A 174 -1.55 -19.86 12.41
N ASN A 175 -2.57 -19.13 12.82
CA ASN A 175 -3.65 -18.72 11.91
C ASN A 175 -3.10 -17.83 10.80
N VAL A 176 -3.44 -18.14 9.57
CA VAL A 176 -3.01 -17.39 8.36
C VAL A 176 -4.25 -16.92 7.62
N MET A 177 -4.42 -15.61 7.54
CA MET A 177 -5.44 -15.01 6.69
C MET A 177 -4.83 -14.71 5.32
N VAL A 178 -5.35 -15.38 4.30
CA VAL A 178 -4.89 -15.22 2.91
C VAL A 178 -5.77 -14.22 2.20
N PHE A 179 -5.19 -13.12 1.77
CA PHE A 179 -5.84 -12.07 1.01
C PHE A 179 -5.39 -12.13 -0.45
N SER A 180 -6.33 -12.15 -1.38
CA SER A 180 -5.99 -12.27 -2.81
C SER A 180 -7.01 -11.55 -3.68
N ASP A 181 -6.53 -11.03 -4.81
CA ASP A 181 -7.36 -10.59 -5.93
C ASP A 181 -7.82 -11.76 -6.83
N ASP A 182 -7.43 -13.00 -6.47
CA ASP A 182 -7.79 -14.27 -7.13
C ASP A 182 -8.01 -15.35 -6.04
N PRO A 183 -9.07 -15.22 -5.21
CA PRO A 183 -9.31 -16.16 -4.11
C PRO A 183 -9.61 -17.58 -4.61
N ALA A 184 -10.19 -17.73 -5.80
CA ALA A 184 -10.44 -19.04 -6.40
C ALA A 184 -9.13 -19.81 -6.64
N TRP A 185 -8.11 -19.13 -7.17
CA TRP A 185 -6.78 -19.74 -7.30
C TRP A 185 -6.20 -20.11 -5.94
N GLY A 186 -6.38 -19.26 -4.92
CA GLY A 186 -5.92 -19.55 -3.55
C GLY A 186 -6.51 -20.85 -3.00
N ASN A 187 -7.82 -21.05 -3.18
CA ASN A 187 -8.55 -22.25 -2.75
C ASN A 187 -8.08 -23.53 -3.46
N GLU A 188 -7.47 -23.44 -4.63
CA GLU A 188 -6.93 -24.57 -5.39
C GLU A 188 -5.51 -24.99 -4.95
N GLN A 189 -4.82 -24.18 -4.10
CA GLN A 189 -3.45 -24.46 -3.73
C GLN A 189 -3.36 -25.38 -2.51
N GLU A 190 -2.63 -26.49 -2.65
CA GLU A 190 -2.36 -27.41 -1.53
C GLU A 190 -1.68 -26.69 -0.34
N LEU A 191 -0.83 -25.71 -0.63
CA LEU A 191 -0.14 -24.89 0.39
C LEU A 191 -1.10 -24.19 1.36
N PHE A 192 -2.30 -23.84 0.92
CA PHE A 192 -3.30 -23.12 1.71
C PHE A 192 -4.48 -24.00 2.16
N SER A 193 -4.36 -25.33 2.02
CA SER A 193 -5.46 -26.28 2.33
C SER A 193 -5.60 -26.63 3.82
N GLY A 194 -4.66 -26.23 4.67
CA GLY A 194 -4.70 -26.52 6.13
C GLY A 194 -5.82 -25.75 6.85
N GLU A 195 -6.38 -26.34 7.91
CA GLU A 195 -7.49 -25.73 8.70
C GLU A 195 -7.14 -24.37 9.31
N HIS A 196 -5.86 -24.05 9.46
CA HIS A 196 -5.38 -22.77 9.97
C HIS A 196 -5.28 -21.67 8.90
N PHE A 197 -5.55 -21.98 7.64
CA PHE A 197 -5.66 -20.98 6.57
C PHE A 197 -7.12 -20.54 6.39
N MET A 198 -7.31 -19.24 6.32
CA MET A 198 -8.60 -18.59 6.06
C MET A 198 -8.43 -17.70 4.85
N ILE A 199 -9.00 -18.10 3.70
CA ILE A 199 -8.94 -17.31 2.48
C ILE A 199 -10.05 -16.27 2.51
N SER A 200 -9.70 -15.00 2.36
CA SER A 200 -10.69 -13.92 2.27
C SER A 200 -11.40 -13.96 0.92
N GLU A 201 -12.71 -13.94 0.96
CA GLU A 201 -13.60 -13.89 -0.21
C GLU A 201 -14.36 -12.54 -0.28
N ASN A 202 -13.82 -11.50 0.37
CA ASN A 202 -14.43 -10.18 0.33
C ASN A 202 -14.25 -9.52 -1.05
N ASP A 203 -15.32 -8.92 -1.57
CA ASP A 203 -15.28 -8.12 -2.80
C ASP A 203 -14.80 -6.68 -2.55
N ASP A 204 -14.76 -6.24 -1.29
CA ASP A 204 -14.35 -4.89 -0.91
C ASP A 204 -12.88 -4.86 -0.45
N ASN A 205 -12.04 -4.29 -1.28
CA ASN A 205 -10.61 -4.15 -0.99
C ASN A 205 -10.31 -3.27 0.25
N ARG A 206 -11.25 -2.43 0.70
CA ARG A 206 -11.10 -1.62 1.91
C ARG A 206 -11.22 -2.49 3.16
N VAL A 207 -12.14 -3.46 3.12
CA VAL A 207 -12.33 -4.45 4.18
C VAL A 207 -11.08 -5.32 4.31
N ASP A 208 -10.57 -5.85 3.20
CA ASP A 208 -9.35 -6.67 3.22
C ASP A 208 -8.12 -5.89 3.72
N LEU A 209 -7.95 -4.62 3.31
CA LEU A 209 -6.86 -3.79 3.82
C LEU A 209 -6.99 -3.52 5.33
N CYS A 210 -8.21 -3.30 5.79
CA CYS A 210 -8.51 -3.13 7.21
C CYS A 210 -8.20 -4.41 7.99
N LEU A 211 -8.67 -5.57 7.54
CA LEU A 211 -8.38 -6.87 8.16
C LEU A 211 -6.88 -7.16 8.20
N MET A 212 -6.15 -6.90 7.09
CA MET A 212 -4.69 -7.00 7.10
C MET A 212 -4.08 -6.14 8.21
N SER A 213 -4.53 -4.88 8.37
CA SER A 213 -3.96 -3.98 9.37
C SER A 213 -4.20 -4.42 10.81
N LEU A 214 -5.15 -5.31 11.03
CA LEU A 214 -5.48 -5.91 12.34
C LEU A 214 -4.71 -7.20 12.63
N CYS A 215 -3.94 -7.72 11.65
CA CYS A 215 -3.08 -8.88 11.87
C CYS A 215 -1.79 -8.53 12.62
N ASP A 216 -1.16 -9.55 13.22
CA ASP A 216 0.04 -9.40 14.02
C ASP A 216 1.32 -9.47 13.21
N ASP A 217 1.39 -10.38 12.23
CA ASP A 217 2.56 -10.62 11.38
C ASP A 217 2.17 -10.66 9.90
N PHE A 218 3.16 -10.57 8.99
CA PHE A 218 2.88 -10.35 7.59
C PHE A 218 3.79 -11.11 6.64
N ILE A 219 3.19 -11.67 5.59
CA ILE A 219 3.85 -12.14 4.38
C ILE A 219 3.28 -11.33 3.23
N ILE A 220 4.02 -10.33 2.74
CA ILE A 220 3.52 -9.42 1.72
C ILE A 220 3.94 -9.88 0.31
N ALA A 221 3.10 -9.61 -0.67
CA ALA A 221 3.49 -9.64 -2.08
C ALA A 221 4.27 -8.36 -2.45
N ASN A 222 4.77 -8.30 -3.69
CA ASN A 222 5.35 -7.10 -4.28
C ASN A 222 4.26 -6.06 -4.65
N SER A 223 3.46 -5.68 -3.67
CA SER A 223 2.29 -4.82 -3.82
C SER A 223 2.23 -3.77 -2.73
N THR A 224 2.03 -2.51 -3.12
CA THR A 224 1.80 -1.38 -2.20
C THR A 224 0.61 -1.64 -1.26
N TYR A 225 -0.34 -2.46 -1.69
CA TYR A 225 -1.53 -2.80 -0.92
C TYR A 225 -1.17 -3.57 0.37
N SER A 226 -0.45 -4.67 0.27
CA SER A 226 0.01 -5.41 1.44
C SER A 226 1.13 -4.71 2.20
N TRP A 227 1.90 -3.85 1.53
CA TRP A 227 2.84 -2.97 2.21
C TRP A 227 2.11 -2.09 3.24
N TRP A 228 1.01 -1.43 2.83
CA TRP A 228 0.22 -0.60 3.74
C TRP A 228 -0.49 -1.43 4.81
N GLY A 229 -1.01 -2.62 4.49
CA GLY A 229 -1.58 -3.52 5.49
C GLY A 229 -0.60 -3.79 6.62
N ALA A 230 0.64 -4.14 6.27
CA ALA A 230 1.71 -4.38 7.25
C ALA A 230 2.13 -3.10 7.98
N TRP A 231 2.27 -1.97 7.27
CA TRP A 231 2.71 -0.71 7.88
C TRP A 231 1.69 -0.17 8.89
N LEU A 232 0.40 -0.28 8.60
CA LEU A 232 -0.69 0.21 9.47
C LEU A 232 -0.89 -0.62 10.74
N SER A 233 -0.46 -1.90 10.78
CA SER A 233 -0.61 -2.70 11.98
C SER A 233 0.00 -2.02 13.21
N ALA A 234 -0.76 -2.02 14.30
CA ALA A 234 -0.34 -1.45 15.59
C ALA A 234 0.71 -2.29 16.32
N ASN A 235 0.90 -3.56 15.93
CA ASN A 235 1.91 -4.43 16.53
C ASN A 235 3.31 -3.90 16.21
N LYS A 236 4.02 -3.42 17.23
CA LYS A 236 5.38 -2.87 17.08
C LYS A 236 6.44 -3.97 16.89
N ASP A 237 6.15 -5.17 17.36
CA ASP A 237 7.05 -6.34 17.31
C ASP A 237 6.73 -7.25 16.10
N LYS A 238 5.89 -6.78 15.18
CA LYS A 238 5.49 -7.54 13.99
C LYS A 238 6.67 -7.98 13.15
N LYS A 239 6.63 -9.24 12.70
CA LYS A 239 7.53 -9.77 11.70
C LYS A 239 6.89 -9.60 10.32
N VAL A 240 7.61 -8.95 9.41
CA VAL A 240 7.16 -8.77 8.02
C VAL A 240 8.16 -9.44 7.08
N ILE A 241 7.67 -10.37 6.28
CA ILE A 241 8.42 -11.02 5.20
C ILE A 241 8.00 -10.40 3.88
N ALA A 242 8.98 -9.91 3.12
CA ALA A 242 8.78 -9.25 1.83
C ALA A 242 9.62 -9.93 0.73
N PRO A 243 9.18 -9.90 -0.54
CA PRO A 243 10.00 -10.43 -1.63
C PRO A 243 11.17 -9.49 -1.93
N VAL A 244 12.34 -10.07 -2.28
CA VAL A 244 13.49 -9.30 -2.77
C VAL A 244 13.16 -8.64 -4.10
N GLN A 245 12.46 -9.37 -4.98
CA GLN A 245 12.09 -8.87 -6.29
C GLN A 245 10.75 -8.14 -6.23
N TRP A 246 10.79 -6.81 -6.40
CA TRP A 246 9.57 -6.01 -6.45
C TRP A 246 9.06 -5.83 -7.87
N PHE A 247 9.96 -5.53 -8.81
CA PHE A 247 9.67 -5.36 -10.22
C PHE A 247 10.35 -6.43 -11.07
N GLY A 248 9.75 -6.72 -12.22
CA GLY A 248 10.35 -7.54 -13.26
C GLY A 248 11.36 -6.77 -14.10
N THR A 249 11.95 -7.46 -15.08
CA THR A 249 13.02 -6.91 -15.93
C THR A 249 12.61 -5.70 -16.76
N GLY A 250 11.30 -5.47 -16.94
CA GLY A 250 10.77 -4.30 -17.63
C GLY A 250 10.99 -2.99 -16.87
N TYR A 251 11.04 -3.04 -15.53
CA TYR A 251 11.18 -1.84 -14.68
C TYR A 251 12.46 -1.77 -13.85
N THR A 252 13.19 -2.88 -13.65
CA THR A 252 14.35 -2.92 -12.75
C THR A 252 15.48 -1.96 -13.11
N LYS A 253 15.56 -1.50 -14.36
CA LYS A 253 16.61 -0.58 -14.81
C LYS A 253 16.38 0.86 -14.33
N ASP A 254 15.10 1.23 -14.16
CA ASP A 254 14.71 2.61 -13.90
C ASP A 254 14.15 2.81 -12.48
N HIS A 255 13.96 1.71 -11.73
CA HIS A 255 13.33 1.73 -10.41
C HIS A 255 14.27 1.14 -9.35
N ASP A 256 15.02 2.01 -8.69
CA ASP A 256 15.77 1.64 -7.48
C ASP A 256 14.81 1.47 -6.32
N THR A 257 14.63 0.21 -5.86
CA THR A 257 13.73 -0.16 -4.76
C THR A 257 14.45 -0.29 -3.42
N SER A 258 15.66 0.27 -3.29
CA SER A 258 16.53 0.09 -2.11
C SER A 258 15.87 0.54 -0.80
N ASP A 259 15.00 1.53 -0.82
CA ASP A 259 14.31 2.08 0.33
C ASP A 259 12.77 1.96 0.29
N LEU A 260 12.28 1.15 -0.62
CA LEU A 260 10.85 0.80 -0.68
C LEU A 260 10.42 -0.02 0.54
N ILE A 261 11.24 -1.00 0.94
CA ILE A 261 10.95 -1.88 2.07
C ILE A 261 11.56 -1.27 3.33
N PRO A 262 10.76 -0.99 4.37
CA PRO A 262 11.22 -0.43 5.64
C PRO A 262 12.35 -1.22 6.27
N ASN A 263 13.23 -0.53 6.96
CA ASN A 263 14.25 -1.17 7.77
C ASN A 263 13.59 -2.04 8.86
N GLY A 264 14.09 -3.26 9.03
CA GLY A 264 13.52 -4.23 9.98
C GLY A 264 12.56 -5.23 9.34
N TRP A 265 12.08 -5.01 8.12
CA TRP A 265 11.36 -6.03 7.36
C TRP A 265 12.35 -7.00 6.70
N THR A 266 12.05 -8.28 6.76
CA THR A 266 12.91 -9.33 6.20
C THR A 266 12.61 -9.54 4.73
N ARG A 267 13.64 -9.44 3.87
CA ARG A 267 13.50 -9.74 2.44
C ARG A 267 14.01 -11.15 2.16
N ILE A 268 13.23 -11.92 1.43
CA ILE A 268 13.60 -13.27 0.99
C ILE A 268 13.47 -13.43 -0.53
N THR A 269 14.29 -14.29 -1.10
CA THR A 269 14.15 -14.71 -2.50
C THR A 269 13.21 -15.90 -2.61
N ALA A 270 12.46 -15.96 -3.69
CA ALA A 270 11.70 -17.14 -4.08
C ALA A 270 12.62 -18.31 -4.42
#